data_c2da0f394cb846ddcdf9b836c48207f4
#
_entry.id   c2da0f394cb846ddcdf9b836c48207f4
#
_cell.length_a   1.000
_cell.length_b   1.000
_cell.length_c   1.000
_cell.angle_alpha   90.00
_cell.angle_beta   90.00
_cell.angle_gamma   90.00
#
_symmetry.space_group_name_H-M   'P 1'
#
loop_
_entity.id
_entity.type
_entity.pdbx_description
1 polymer ?
#
loop_
_entity_poly.entity_id
_entity_poly.type
_entity_poly.pdbx_seq_one_letter_code
_entity_poly.pdbx_strand_id
1 'polypeptide(L)'
;MRTVSAMGAAFCLTLAACGGSSEPSSLSITLPTNPIPSGTSVQASASIGGAPASNVVWSSSSSTVASVSSTGLIIGALVGTAIIRATSGTISGQVAVSVVPGAPATVTIYSGDGQSGSAGSQLTDPLCTNVKDAAGNLIIGATVSYTVMTGGGQLADPTAPTTDANGIAISGLWTLGPAAGTQTVVASSAGAGSVTFTATAQ
;
A
#
# COMPACT_ATOMS: atom_id res chain seq x y z
N MET A 1 -9.86 1.83 -95.75
CA MET A 1 -10.82 0.72 -96.02
C MET A 1 -11.22 0.16 -94.68
N ARG A 2 -12.47 0.40 -94.29
CA ARG A 2 -13.33 -0.22 -93.28
C ARG A 2 -12.75 -0.67 -91.94
N THR A 3 -13.01 0.12 -91.00
CA THR A 3 -13.39 0.01 -89.61
C THR A 3 -14.36 -1.09 -89.26
N VAL A 4 -14.21 -1.77 -88.14
CA VAL A 4 -15.32 -2.30 -87.38
C VAL A 4 -14.97 -2.14 -85.93
N SER A 5 -15.80 -1.38 -85.24
CA SER A 5 -15.88 -1.11 -83.78
C SER A 5 -16.44 -2.35 -83.07
N ALA A 6 -15.90 -2.69 -81.93
CA ALA A 6 -16.56 -3.56 -81.00
C ALA A 6 -16.47 -2.93 -79.57
N MET A 7 -17.63 -2.47 -79.16
CA MET A 7 -17.91 -1.94 -77.81
C MET A 7 -18.03 -3.08 -76.81
N GLY A 8 -17.07 -3.25 -75.98
CA GLY A 8 -17.14 -4.15 -74.82
C GLY A 8 -17.44 -3.37 -73.53
N ALA A 9 -18.67 -3.50 -73.03
CA ALA A 9 -19.09 -2.96 -71.76
C ALA A 9 -18.47 -3.76 -70.59
N ALA A 10 -17.50 -3.19 -69.91
CA ALA A 10 -16.99 -3.76 -68.68
C ALA A 10 -17.96 -3.42 -67.55
N PHE A 11 -18.68 -4.45 -67.09
CA PHE A 11 -19.50 -4.39 -65.90
C PHE A 11 -18.59 -4.49 -64.66
N CYS A 12 -18.29 -3.35 -64.01
CA CYS A 12 -17.52 -3.29 -62.79
C CYS A 12 -18.44 -3.64 -61.63
N LEU A 13 -18.37 -4.90 -61.18
CA LEU A 13 -19.06 -5.37 -59.98
C LEU A 13 -18.22 -4.96 -58.80
N THR A 14 -18.54 -3.83 -58.17
CA THR A 14 -17.95 -3.44 -56.88
C THR A 14 -18.55 -4.31 -55.80
N LEU A 15 -17.83 -5.35 -55.40
CA LEU A 15 -18.06 -5.99 -54.09
C LEU A 15 -17.65 -5.00 -53.03
N ALA A 16 -18.61 -4.37 -52.38
CA ALA A 16 -18.42 -3.74 -51.10
C ALA A 16 -18.22 -4.86 -50.08
N ALA A 17 -16.96 -5.23 -49.84
CA ALA A 17 -16.60 -6.03 -48.67
C ALA A 17 -16.82 -5.21 -47.44
N CYS A 18 -18.01 -5.32 -46.84
CA CYS A 18 -18.26 -4.86 -45.46
C CYS A 18 -17.57 -5.80 -44.51
N GLY A 19 -16.24 -5.72 -44.46
CA GLY A 19 -15.41 -6.39 -43.47
C GLY A 19 -15.44 -5.59 -42.19
N GLY A 20 -16.52 -5.65 -41.45
CA GLY A 20 -16.50 -5.26 -40.04
C GLY A 20 -15.64 -6.29 -39.29
N SER A 21 -14.36 -6.01 -39.13
CA SER A 21 -13.55 -6.67 -38.11
C SER A 21 -14.14 -6.32 -36.77
N SER A 22 -15.04 -7.15 -36.24
CA SER A 22 -15.40 -7.11 -34.85
C SER A 22 -14.16 -7.52 -34.07
N GLU A 23 -13.33 -6.54 -33.70
CA GLU A 23 -12.32 -6.73 -32.68
C GLU A 23 -13.03 -7.43 -31.49
N PRO A 24 -12.45 -8.51 -30.92
CA PRO A 24 -13.07 -9.14 -29.78
C PRO A 24 -13.21 -8.07 -28.68
N SER A 25 -14.46 -7.76 -28.35
CA SER A 25 -14.76 -6.73 -27.36
C SER A 25 -14.12 -7.13 -26.03
N SER A 26 -13.08 -6.43 -25.61
CA SER A 26 -12.43 -6.65 -24.32
C SER A 26 -13.08 -5.76 -23.25
N LEU A 27 -13.21 -6.28 -22.03
CA LEU A 27 -13.65 -5.50 -20.89
C LEU A 27 -12.43 -4.80 -20.28
N SER A 28 -12.49 -3.48 -20.21
CA SER A 28 -11.48 -2.65 -19.55
C SER A 28 -11.95 -2.25 -18.16
N ILE A 29 -11.04 -2.32 -17.17
CA ILE A 29 -11.27 -1.83 -15.81
C ILE A 29 -10.42 -0.59 -15.61
N THR A 30 -11.04 0.50 -15.15
CA THR A 30 -10.37 1.75 -14.82
C THR A 30 -10.42 1.99 -13.31
N LEU A 31 -9.26 2.34 -12.74
CA LEU A 31 -9.09 2.73 -11.34
C LEU A 31 -8.66 4.19 -11.27
N PRO A 32 -9.32 5.05 -10.47
CA PRO A 32 -8.88 6.44 -10.26
C PRO A 32 -7.51 6.52 -9.61
N THR A 33 -7.19 5.58 -8.70
CA THR A 33 -5.91 5.49 -7.98
C THR A 33 -5.45 4.05 -7.84
N ASN A 34 -4.15 3.84 -8.00
CA ASN A 34 -3.44 2.60 -7.72
C ASN A 34 -1.95 2.96 -7.55
N PRO A 35 -1.28 2.71 -6.42
CA PRO A 35 -1.71 1.86 -5.29
C PRO A 35 -2.82 2.46 -4.43
N ILE A 36 -3.52 1.58 -3.67
CA ILE A 36 -4.57 1.93 -2.73
C ILE A 36 -4.00 1.84 -1.30
N PRO A 37 -4.04 2.91 -0.49
CA PRO A 37 -3.67 2.81 0.92
C PRO A 37 -4.62 1.86 1.68
N SER A 38 -4.09 1.04 2.58
CA SER A 38 -4.86 0.19 3.49
C SER A 38 -5.87 1.02 4.28
N GLY A 39 -7.07 0.48 4.47
CA GLY A 39 -8.18 1.17 5.12
C GLY A 39 -8.93 2.17 4.23
N THR A 40 -8.51 2.35 2.97
CA THR A 40 -9.21 3.23 2.02
C THR A 40 -9.92 2.44 0.91
N SER A 41 -10.76 3.12 0.16
CA SER A 41 -11.51 2.51 -0.94
C SER A 41 -11.40 3.31 -2.23
N VAL A 42 -11.55 2.61 -3.35
CA VAL A 42 -11.60 3.20 -4.69
C VAL A 42 -12.75 2.59 -5.49
N GLN A 43 -13.47 3.43 -6.22
CA GLN A 43 -14.52 2.96 -7.11
C GLN A 43 -13.90 2.58 -8.46
N ALA A 44 -13.96 1.30 -8.82
CA ALA A 44 -13.61 0.81 -10.15
C ALA A 44 -14.77 1.02 -11.12
N SER A 45 -14.46 1.27 -12.37
CA SER A 45 -15.43 1.26 -13.47
C SER A 45 -15.02 0.24 -14.53
N ALA A 46 -16.01 -0.37 -15.18
CA ALA A 46 -15.82 -1.32 -16.26
C ALA A 46 -16.44 -0.80 -17.55
N SER A 47 -15.75 -0.97 -18.68
CA SER A 47 -16.22 -0.56 -20.00
C SER A 47 -15.92 -1.62 -21.06
N ILE A 48 -16.79 -1.69 -22.09
CA ILE A 48 -16.63 -2.56 -23.26
C ILE A 48 -16.73 -1.67 -24.50
N GLY A 49 -15.68 -1.65 -25.34
CA GLY A 49 -15.65 -0.79 -26.52
C GLY A 49 -15.78 0.71 -26.18
N GLY A 50 -15.37 1.13 -24.99
CA GLY A 50 -15.45 2.52 -24.53
C GLY A 50 -16.79 2.92 -23.89
N ALA A 51 -17.84 2.08 -23.95
CA ALA A 51 -19.13 2.31 -23.27
C ALA A 51 -19.15 1.61 -21.91
N PRO A 52 -19.87 2.17 -20.91
CA PRO A 52 -20.02 1.52 -19.60
C PRO A 52 -20.61 0.09 -19.74
N ALA A 53 -19.94 -0.87 -19.06
CA ALA A 53 -20.41 -2.26 -19.06
C ALA A 53 -21.64 -2.41 -18.13
N SER A 54 -22.62 -3.20 -18.56
CA SER A 54 -23.81 -3.54 -17.76
C SER A 54 -23.68 -4.95 -17.16
N ASN A 55 -24.42 -5.23 -16.08
CA ASN A 55 -24.48 -6.54 -15.43
C ASN A 55 -23.07 -7.11 -15.11
N VAL A 56 -22.22 -6.26 -14.55
CA VAL A 56 -20.84 -6.62 -14.23
C VAL A 56 -20.78 -7.44 -12.94
N VAL A 57 -20.15 -8.61 -13.01
CA VAL A 57 -19.81 -9.43 -11.85
C VAL A 57 -18.35 -9.20 -11.53
N TRP A 58 -18.09 -8.76 -10.29
CA TRP A 58 -16.76 -8.47 -9.78
C TRP A 58 -16.24 -9.59 -8.90
N SER A 59 -14.93 -9.84 -8.95
CA SER A 59 -14.25 -10.79 -8.06
C SER A 59 -12.81 -10.33 -7.79
N SER A 60 -12.27 -10.76 -6.64
CA SER A 60 -10.88 -10.55 -6.25
C SER A 60 -10.16 -11.89 -6.09
N SER A 61 -8.91 -11.97 -6.53
CA SER A 61 -8.05 -13.14 -6.31
C SER A 61 -7.63 -13.29 -4.84
N SER A 62 -7.65 -12.21 -4.06
CA SER A 62 -7.33 -12.19 -2.63
C SER A 62 -8.16 -11.11 -1.93
N SER A 63 -9.29 -11.50 -1.36
CA SER A 63 -10.16 -10.59 -0.63
C SER A 63 -9.55 -10.09 0.70
N THR A 64 -8.53 -10.76 1.21
CA THR A 64 -7.76 -10.32 2.39
C THR A 64 -6.80 -9.17 2.07
N VAL A 65 -6.31 -9.07 0.83
CA VAL A 65 -5.50 -7.95 0.35
C VAL A 65 -6.40 -6.82 -0.13
N ALA A 66 -7.29 -7.10 -1.08
CA ALA A 66 -8.27 -6.15 -1.59
C ALA A 66 -9.59 -6.86 -1.88
N SER A 67 -10.66 -6.45 -1.21
CA SER A 67 -12.01 -6.92 -1.49
C SER A 67 -12.68 -6.03 -2.54
N VAL A 68 -13.67 -6.58 -3.27
CA VAL A 68 -14.47 -5.82 -4.23
C VAL A 68 -15.95 -6.11 -4.01
N SER A 69 -16.78 -5.07 -4.01
CA SER A 69 -18.24 -5.20 -3.92
C SER A 69 -18.87 -5.54 -5.27
N SER A 70 -20.17 -5.89 -5.26
CA SER A 70 -20.95 -6.07 -6.49
C SER A 70 -21.07 -4.82 -7.35
N THR A 71 -20.84 -3.63 -6.78
CA THR A 71 -20.85 -2.34 -7.50
C THR A 71 -19.46 -1.91 -7.99
N GLY A 72 -18.41 -2.72 -7.73
CA GLY A 72 -17.04 -2.38 -8.11
C GLY A 72 -16.30 -1.48 -7.12
N LEU A 73 -16.83 -1.30 -5.88
CA LEU A 73 -16.07 -0.62 -4.82
C LEU A 73 -15.00 -1.57 -4.29
N ILE A 74 -13.74 -1.17 -4.43
CA ILE A 74 -12.58 -1.92 -3.97
C ILE A 74 -12.12 -1.32 -2.64
N ILE A 75 -11.86 -2.17 -1.64
CA ILE A 75 -11.35 -1.78 -0.33
C ILE A 75 -10.00 -2.49 -0.14
N GLY A 76 -8.93 -1.69 0.05
CA GLY A 76 -7.61 -2.20 0.41
C GLY A 76 -7.53 -2.51 1.91
N ALA A 77 -7.03 -3.69 2.27
CA ALA A 77 -6.89 -4.13 3.67
C ALA A 77 -5.43 -4.45 4.02
N LEU A 78 -4.90 -5.58 3.60
CA LEU A 78 -3.51 -5.94 3.87
C LEU A 78 -2.59 -5.54 2.72
N VAL A 79 -1.36 -5.17 3.06
CA VAL A 79 -0.31 -4.87 2.06
C VAL A 79 -0.07 -6.07 1.15
N GLY A 80 -0.05 -5.82 -0.15
CA GLY A 80 0.14 -6.85 -1.16
C GLY A 80 -0.48 -6.50 -2.50
N THR A 81 -0.66 -7.50 -3.36
CA THR A 81 -1.28 -7.36 -4.67
C THR A 81 -2.44 -8.34 -4.83
N ALA A 82 -3.56 -7.86 -5.33
CA ALA A 82 -4.71 -8.67 -5.72
C ALA A 82 -5.09 -8.41 -7.18
N ILE A 83 -5.59 -9.43 -7.88
CA ILE A 83 -6.16 -9.26 -9.21
C ILE A 83 -7.66 -9.07 -9.06
N ILE A 84 -8.16 -7.93 -9.49
CA ILE A 84 -9.59 -7.66 -9.59
C ILE A 84 -10.05 -8.03 -11.00
N ARG A 85 -11.07 -8.86 -11.08
CA ARG A 85 -11.69 -9.30 -12.33
C ARG A 85 -13.12 -8.79 -12.42
N ALA A 86 -13.48 -8.32 -13.61
CA ALA A 86 -14.82 -7.95 -13.99
C ALA A 86 -15.30 -8.85 -15.14
N THR A 87 -16.54 -9.32 -15.08
CA THR A 87 -17.14 -10.16 -16.11
C THR A 87 -18.53 -9.62 -16.44
N SER A 88 -18.82 -9.46 -17.74
CA SER A 88 -20.15 -9.09 -18.24
C SER A 88 -20.52 -10.07 -19.37
N GLY A 89 -21.46 -10.96 -19.10
CA GLY A 89 -21.78 -12.09 -19.99
C GLY A 89 -20.57 -13.00 -20.19
N THR A 90 -20.09 -13.12 -21.43
CA THR A 90 -18.92 -13.92 -21.80
C THR A 90 -17.62 -13.12 -21.85
N ILE A 91 -17.69 -11.79 -21.69
CA ILE A 91 -16.54 -10.88 -21.80
C ILE A 91 -16.00 -10.62 -20.40
N SER A 92 -14.67 -10.69 -20.24
CA SER A 92 -14.03 -10.39 -18.96
C SER A 92 -12.77 -9.56 -19.13
N GLY A 93 -12.43 -8.84 -18.07
CA GLY A 93 -11.19 -8.08 -17.94
C GLY A 93 -10.63 -8.20 -16.52
N GLN A 94 -9.38 -7.83 -16.34
CA GLN A 94 -8.74 -7.86 -15.03
C GLN A 94 -7.73 -6.72 -14.88
N VAL A 95 -7.50 -6.33 -13.65
CA VAL A 95 -6.50 -5.32 -13.28
C VAL A 95 -5.80 -5.74 -11.99
N ALA A 96 -4.49 -5.52 -11.92
CA ALA A 96 -3.73 -5.69 -10.68
C ALA A 96 -3.95 -4.47 -9.78
N VAL A 97 -4.31 -4.71 -8.54
CA VAL A 97 -4.44 -3.72 -7.48
C VAL A 97 -3.33 -3.94 -6.47
N SER A 98 -2.52 -2.93 -6.23
CA SER A 98 -1.50 -2.92 -5.18
C SER A 98 -2.05 -2.19 -3.96
N VAL A 99 -1.95 -2.82 -2.78
CA VAL A 99 -2.28 -2.19 -1.50
C VAL A 99 -0.98 -1.86 -0.78
N VAL A 100 -0.85 -0.61 -0.33
CA VAL A 100 0.28 -0.10 0.44
C VAL A 100 -0.17 0.22 1.87
N PRO A 101 0.74 0.38 2.85
CA PRO A 101 0.35 0.78 4.19
C PRO A 101 -0.48 2.05 4.17
N GLY A 102 -1.45 2.13 5.09
CA GLY A 102 -2.25 3.31 5.34
C GLY A 102 -1.51 4.34 6.21
N ALA A 103 -2.26 5.30 6.79
CA ALA A 103 -1.69 6.25 7.71
C ALA A 103 -1.20 5.56 9.00
N PRO A 104 -0.13 6.08 9.64
CA PRO A 104 0.31 5.62 10.96
C PRO A 104 -0.82 5.65 11.98
N ALA A 105 -1.00 4.57 12.76
CA ALA A 105 -2.05 4.45 13.76
C ALA A 105 -1.55 3.99 15.12
N THR A 106 -0.45 3.20 15.17
CA THR A 106 0.11 2.71 16.43
C THR A 106 1.64 2.66 16.40
N VAL A 107 2.26 3.00 17.54
CA VAL A 107 3.67 2.72 17.85
C VAL A 107 3.70 1.59 18.87
N THR A 108 4.57 0.61 18.69
CA THR A 108 4.76 -0.50 19.63
C THR A 108 6.24 -0.72 19.89
N ILE A 109 6.57 -1.16 21.10
CA ILE A 109 7.93 -1.59 21.44
C ILE A 109 8.23 -2.88 20.67
N TYR A 110 9.37 -2.91 20.01
CA TYR A 110 9.90 -4.11 19.35
C TYR A 110 10.94 -4.80 20.24
N SER A 111 11.91 -4.04 20.80
CA SER A 111 12.91 -4.55 21.73
C SER A 111 13.58 -3.41 22.51
N GLY A 112 14.38 -3.76 23.51
CA GLY A 112 15.20 -2.80 24.29
C GLY A 112 14.52 -2.22 25.53
N ASP A 113 13.31 -2.65 25.88
CA ASP A 113 12.63 -2.29 27.12
C ASP A 113 13.10 -3.13 28.32
N GLY A 114 12.95 -2.60 29.53
CA GLY A 114 13.20 -3.33 30.78
C GLY A 114 14.67 -3.59 31.09
N GLN A 115 15.61 -2.88 30.48
CA GLN A 115 17.05 -3.05 30.71
C GLN A 115 17.45 -2.54 32.11
N SER A 116 18.59 -3.03 32.63
CA SER A 116 19.20 -2.57 33.88
C SER A 116 20.67 -2.30 33.68
N GLY A 117 21.21 -1.30 34.38
CA GLY A 117 22.62 -0.95 34.34
C GLY A 117 23.03 -0.06 35.52
N SER A 118 24.31 0.17 35.71
CA SER A 118 24.78 1.11 36.72
C SER A 118 24.36 2.54 36.36
N ALA A 119 24.04 3.34 37.36
CA ALA A 119 23.77 4.78 37.17
C ALA A 119 24.90 5.45 36.40
N GLY A 120 24.58 6.22 35.35
CA GLY A 120 25.53 6.87 34.45
C GLY A 120 26.14 5.96 33.40
N SER A 121 25.87 4.64 33.37
CA SER A 121 26.39 3.73 32.34
C SER A 121 25.51 3.70 31.08
N GLN A 122 26.12 3.34 29.96
CA GLN A 122 25.40 3.09 28.72
C GLN A 122 24.84 1.67 28.72
N LEU A 123 23.57 1.53 28.31
CA LEU A 123 22.91 0.25 28.13
C LEU A 123 23.40 -0.44 26.83
N THR A 124 23.27 -1.76 26.78
CA THR A 124 23.82 -2.60 25.72
C THR A 124 22.93 -2.67 24.48
N ASP A 125 21.61 -2.60 24.68
CA ASP A 125 20.65 -2.75 23.60
C ASP A 125 19.99 -1.43 23.23
N PRO A 126 19.87 -1.11 21.92
CA PRO A 126 19.14 0.07 21.50
C PRO A 126 17.62 -0.10 21.75
N LEU A 127 16.91 1.02 21.82
CA LEU A 127 15.46 1.00 21.88
C LEU A 127 14.90 0.88 20.48
N CYS A 128 14.07 -0.13 20.25
CA CYS A 128 13.50 -0.41 18.93
C CYS A 128 11.98 -0.37 18.98
N THR A 129 11.38 0.31 18.00
CA THR A 129 9.92 0.42 17.84
C THR A 129 9.46 0.00 16.46
N ASN A 130 8.21 -0.47 16.36
CA ASN A 130 7.48 -0.59 15.10
C ASN A 130 6.41 0.50 15.00
N VAL A 131 6.15 0.95 13.77
CA VAL A 131 5.00 1.78 13.45
C VAL A 131 4.08 1.01 12.53
N LYS A 132 2.78 0.97 12.84
CA LYS A 132 1.76 0.23 12.09
C LYS A 132 0.59 1.13 11.72
N ASP A 133 -0.07 0.80 10.61
CA ASP A 133 -1.37 1.36 10.27
C ASP A 133 -2.51 0.71 11.08
N ALA A 134 -3.75 1.15 10.86
CA ALA A 134 -4.93 0.64 11.55
C ALA A 134 -5.26 -0.83 11.22
N ALA A 135 -4.77 -1.37 10.12
CA ALA A 135 -4.91 -2.78 9.73
C ALA A 135 -3.77 -3.66 10.26
N GLY A 136 -2.77 -3.06 10.94
CA GLY A 136 -1.60 -3.76 11.48
C GLY A 136 -0.45 -3.93 10.50
N ASN A 137 -0.50 -3.32 9.32
CA ASN A 137 0.60 -3.33 8.37
C ASN A 137 1.76 -2.46 8.88
N LEU A 138 2.98 -2.96 8.78
CA LEU A 138 4.19 -2.20 9.11
C LEU A 138 4.38 -1.05 8.12
N ILE A 139 4.74 0.12 8.63
CA ILE A 139 5.01 1.30 7.84
C ILE A 139 6.52 1.49 7.72
N ILE A 140 7.01 1.60 6.51
CA ILE A 140 8.41 1.89 6.18
C ILE A 140 8.57 3.40 6.02
N GLY A 141 9.68 3.96 6.54
CA GLY A 141 9.99 5.39 6.44
C GLY A 141 9.21 6.28 7.42
N ALA A 142 8.47 5.71 8.39
CA ALA A 142 7.83 6.49 9.45
C ALA A 142 8.89 7.04 10.41
N THR A 143 8.85 8.35 10.66
CA THR A 143 9.75 9.00 11.62
C THR A 143 9.32 8.71 13.05
N VAL A 144 10.25 8.30 13.91
CA VAL A 144 10.05 8.08 15.34
C VAL A 144 10.98 8.96 16.14
N SER A 145 10.42 9.76 17.05
CA SER A 145 11.18 10.60 17.97
C SER A 145 11.30 9.88 19.32
N TYR A 146 12.52 9.81 19.86
CA TYR A 146 12.80 9.26 21.18
C TYR A 146 13.20 10.40 22.13
N THR A 147 12.52 10.52 23.26
CA THR A 147 12.74 11.60 24.24
C THR A 147 12.96 11.01 25.62
N VAL A 148 14.08 11.35 26.25
CA VAL A 148 14.34 11.00 27.66
C VAL A 148 13.40 11.84 28.53
N MET A 149 12.57 11.18 29.35
CA MET A 149 11.58 11.85 30.21
C MET A 149 12.03 11.96 31.66
N THR A 150 12.64 10.89 32.19
CA THR A 150 13.08 10.86 33.59
C THR A 150 14.51 10.32 33.70
N GLY A 151 15.16 10.59 34.82
CA GLY A 151 16.47 10.06 35.17
C GLY A 151 17.65 10.91 34.70
N GLY A 152 17.47 11.86 33.78
CA GLY A 152 18.54 12.75 33.31
C GLY A 152 19.59 12.08 32.40
N GLY A 153 19.28 10.91 31.84
CA GLY A 153 20.13 10.22 30.88
C GLY A 153 20.09 10.84 29.47
N GLN A 154 20.78 10.21 28.52
CA GLN A 154 20.81 10.68 27.13
C GLN A 154 20.86 9.53 26.14
N LEU A 155 20.37 9.76 24.92
CA LEU A 155 20.56 8.86 23.78
C LEU A 155 21.82 9.26 23.01
N ALA A 156 22.59 8.26 22.57
CA ALA A 156 23.85 8.49 21.83
C ALA A 156 23.59 9.18 20.47
N ASP A 157 22.43 8.92 19.86
CA ASP A 157 21.97 9.60 18.66
C ASP A 157 20.61 10.23 18.93
N PRO A 158 20.53 11.57 19.06
CA PRO A 158 19.27 12.27 19.29
C PRO A 158 18.45 12.49 18.00
N THR A 159 18.96 12.05 16.83
CA THR A 159 18.19 12.17 15.58
C THR A 159 16.94 11.29 15.65
N ALA A 160 15.89 11.73 14.95
CA ALA A 160 14.66 10.95 14.85
C ALA A 160 14.82 9.92 13.72
N PRO A 161 15.06 8.63 14.04
CA PRO A 161 15.22 7.59 13.00
C PRO A 161 13.90 7.37 12.27
N THR A 162 14.01 6.82 11.06
CA THR A 162 12.86 6.32 10.32
C THR A 162 12.81 4.80 10.38
N THR A 163 11.61 4.23 10.30
CA THR A 163 11.43 2.79 10.21
C THR A 163 12.07 2.24 8.92
N ASP A 164 12.82 1.17 9.04
CA ASP A 164 13.53 0.47 7.97
C ASP A 164 12.59 -0.42 7.11
N ALA A 165 13.16 -1.26 6.24
CA ALA A 165 12.43 -2.20 5.39
C ALA A 165 11.64 -3.27 6.19
N ASN A 166 11.97 -3.48 7.47
CA ASN A 166 11.27 -4.37 8.39
C ASN A 166 10.24 -3.60 9.27
N GLY A 167 10.06 -2.31 9.02
CA GLY A 167 9.19 -1.43 9.79
C GLY A 167 9.73 -1.14 11.20
N ILE A 168 11.05 -1.18 11.42
CA ILE A 168 11.71 -0.98 12.71
C ILE A 168 12.48 0.34 12.70
N ALA A 169 12.20 1.21 13.67
CA ALA A 169 13.02 2.38 13.99
C ALA A 169 13.90 2.06 15.20
N ILE A 170 15.19 2.37 15.09
CA ILE A 170 16.21 2.06 16.08
C ILE A 170 16.77 3.38 16.61
N SER A 171 16.70 3.59 17.95
CA SER A 171 17.37 4.72 18.60
C SER A 171 18.89 4.49 18.69
N GLY A 172 19.65 5.53 19.03
CA GLY A 172 20.97 5.34 19.60
C GLY A 172 20.91 4.60 20.94
N LEU A 173 22.07 4.14 21.43
CA LEU A 173 22.19 3.51 22.75
C LEU A 173 21.83 4.53 23.86
N TRP A 174 21.12 4.04 24.88
CA TRP A 174 20.70 4.87 26.01
C TRP A 174 21.73 4.84 27.12
N THR A 175 22.31 6.02 27.48
CA THR A 175 23.12 6.21 28.68
C THR A 175 22.17 6.61 29.80
N LEU A 176 22.16 5.85 30.90
CA LEU A 176 21.36 6.15 32.09
C LEU A 176 21.85 7.43 32.75
N GLY A 177 20.95 8.17 33.41
CA GLY A 177 21.31 9.30 34.24
C GLY A 177 21.95 8.87 35.56
N PRO A 178 22.44 9.85 36.35
CA PRO A 178 23.27 9.61 37.55
C PRO A 178 22.48 9.10 38.76
N ALA A 179 21.16 9.20 38.76
CA ALA A 179 20.33 8.78 39.89
C ALA A 179 19.86 7.33 39.72
N ALA A 180 19.99 6.54 40.81
CA ALA A 180 19.43 5.18 40.84
C ALA A 180 17.89 5.25 40.82
N GLY A 181 17.27 4.20 40.24
CA GLY A 181 15.83 4.04 40.12
C GLY A 181 15.37 3.88 38.68
N THR A 182 14.05 3.92 38.50
CA THR A 182 13.43 3.79 37.17
C THR A 182 13.61 5.06 36.35
N GLN A 183 14.11 4.89 35.14
CA GLN A 183 14.27 5.96 34.15
C GLN A 183 13.42 5.62 32.92
N THR A 184 12.99 6.63 32.17
CA THR A 184 12.04 6.44 31.07
C THR A 184 12.44 7.24 29.83
N VAL A 185 12.18 6.60 28.66
CA VAL A 185 12.24 7.22 27.33
C VAL A 185 10.89 7.02 26.65
N VAL A 186 10.34 8.06 26.08
CA VAL A 186 9.13 8.00 25.27
C VAL A 186 9.50 8.00 23.80
N ALA A 187 9.01 7.00 23.06
CA ALA A 187 9.06 6.97 21.61
C ALA A 187 7.70 7.35 21.04
N SER A 188 7.67 8.25 20.06
CA SER A 188 6.43 8.73 19.43
C SER A 188 6.58 8.88 17.92
N SER A 189 5.48 8.66 17.18
CA SER A 189 5.40 8.92 15.74
C SER A 189 4.11 9.68 15.44
N ALA A 190 4.20 10.63 14.52
CA ALA A 190 3.06 11.45 14.14
C ALA A 190 1.88 10.59 13.64
N GLY A 191 0.70 10.80 14.24
CA GLY A 191 -0.51 10.05 13.92
C GLY A 191 -0.63 8.67 14.57
N ALA A 192 0.46 8.14 15.19
CA ALA A 192 0.49 6.79 15.76
C ALA A 192 0.55 6.73 17.30
N GLY A 193 0.60 7.90 17.96
CA GLY A 193 0.72 7.97 19.42
C GLY A 193 2.14 7.73 19.92
N SER A 194 2.28 7.15 21.12
CA SER A 194 3.56 6.94 21.79
C SER A 194 3.59 5.68 22.64
N VAL A 195 4.82 5.20 22.93
CA VAL A 195 5.11 4.14 23.90
C VAL A 195 6.22 4.58 24.82
N THR A 196 6.28 4.02 26.03
CA THR A 196 7.30 4.33 27.03
C THR A 196 8.20 3.13 27.24
N PHE A 197 9.50 3.35 27.07
CA PHE A 197 10.55 2.43 27.50
C PHE A 197 10.93 2.75 28.93
N THR A 198 11.27 1.69 29.68
CA THR A 198 11.73 1.77 31.06
C THR A 198 13.11 1.14 31.20
N ALA A 199 13.96 1.66 32.06
CA ALA A 199 15.19 1.02 32.49
C ALA A 199 15.41 1.28 33.99
N THR A 200 16.17 0.40 34.62
CA THR A 200 16.52 0.51 36.05
C THR A 200 18.00 0.87 36.20
N ALA A 201 18.28 2.05 36.76
CA ALA A 201 19.63 2.43 37.18
C ALA A 201 19.89 1.89 38.60
N GLN A 202 21.02 1.22 38.78
CA GLN A 202 21.46 0.62 40.06
C GLN A 202 22.69 1.32 40.63
#